data_0831dd80142d4653f9eac9c568587191
#
_entry.id   0831dd80142d4653f9eac9c568587191
#
_cell.length_a   1.000
_cell.length_b   1.000
_cell.length_c   1.000
_cell.angle_alpha   90.00
_cell.angle_beta   90.00
_cell.angle_gamma   90.00
#
_symmetry.space_group_name_H-M   'P 1'
#
loop_
_entity.id
_entity.type
_entity.pdbx_description
1 polymer ?
#
loop_
_entity_poly.entity_id
_entity_poly.type
_entity_poly.pdbx_seq_one_letter_code
_entity_poly.pdbx_strand_id
1 'polypeptide(L)'
;DIRDLMDLIEDETGVRPERAVCSRKTFGYIRKNNEIRQAILGSNATAPVSDTKIMDYIMDELKLDVVVYNKKAKDEKGTEFQYVADDTFVIFPQGKLGTGWFGTTPEQSDLMAGSAANVSITDTGVAVTTSKKVDPVNVETKVSMIYLPSFETANQVGIIDVTGA
;
A
#
# COMPACT_ATOMS: atom_id res chain seq x y z
N ASP A 1 20.13 6.03 -8.14
CA ASP A 1 20.28 4.59 -8.13
C ASP A 1 19.53 3.97 -6.93
N ILE A 2 18.99 2.74 -7.08
CA ILE A 2 18.23 2.07 -5.99
C ILE A 2 19.16 1.85 -4.78
N ARG A 3 20.39 1.44 -5.03
CA ARG A 3 21.38 1.18 -3.97
C ARG A 3 21.72 2.45 -3.19
N ASP A 4 21.96 3.55 -3.88
CA ASP A 4 22.30 4.82 -3.23
C ASP A 4 21.17 5.31 -2.31
N LEU A 5 19.90 5.13 -2.74
CA LEU A 5 18.75 5.47 -1.92
C LEU A 5 18.61 4.55 -0.71
N MET A 6 18.87 3.25 -0.87
CA MET A 6 18.86 2.31 0.25
C MET A 6 19.93 2.65 1.28
N ASP A 7 21.14 2.97 0.81
CA ASP A 7 22.26 3.34 1.67
C ASP A 7 21.99 4.67 2.39
N LEU A 8 21.38 5.65 1.71
CA LEU A 8 20.96 6.91 2.32
C LEU A 8 19.95 6.70 3.46
N ILE A 9 18.93 5.87 3.24
CA ILE A 9 17.92 5.57 4.26
C ILE A 9 18.55 4.83 5.44
N GLU A 10 19.46 3.89 5.17
CA GLU A 10 20.19 3.17 6.22
C GLU A 10 21.06 4.09 7.04
N ASP A 11 21.77 5.03 6.41
CA ASP A 11 22.62 6.01 7.09
C ASP A 11 21.81 6.97 7.97
N GLU A 12 20.62 7.38 7.53
CA GLU A 12 19.77 8.31 8.29
C GLU A 12 18.97 7.64 9.41
N THR A 13 18.51 6.41 9.18
CA THR A 13 17.54 5.76 10.08
C THR A 13 18.07 4.52 10.80
N GLY A 14 19.23 4.00 10.36
CA GLY A 14 19.80 2.75 10.85
C GLY A 14 19.01 1.50 10.40
N VAL A 15 18.05 1.65 9.48
CA VAL A 15 17.21 0.56 8.98
C VAL A 15 17.33 0.46 7.47
N ARG A 16 17.81 -0.70 6.97
CA ARG A 16 17.91 -0.95 5.55
C ARG A 16 16.55 -1.38 4.99
N PRO A 17 16.07 -0.77 3.90
CA PRO A 17 14.88 -1.24 3.19
C PRO A 17 15.06 -2.65 2.63
N GLU A 18 14.06 -3.51 2.80
CA GLU A 18 14.09 -4.90 2.34
C GLU A 18 12.95 -5.22 1.36
N ARG A 19 12.01 -4.30 1.19
CA ARG A 19 10.85 -4.47 0.31
C ARG A 19 10.71 -3.33 -0.66
N ALA A 20 10.22 -3.65 -1.86
CA ALA A 20 9.86 -2.65 -2.85
C ALA A 20 8.50 -2.96 -3.48
N VAL A 21 7.82 -1.91 -3.89
CA VAL A 21 6.61 -2.00 -4.68
C VAL A 21 6.70 -1.09 -5.90
N CYS A 22 6.28 -1.58 -7.04
CA CYS A 22 6.25 -0.80 -8.28
C CYS A 22 5.06 -1.20 -9.15
N SER A 23 4.74 -0.38 -10.14
CA SER A 23 3.78 -0.74 -11.18
C SER A 23 4.39 -1.73 -12.17
N ARG A 24 3.54 -2.39 -12.94
CA ARG A 24 4.00 -3.28 -14.03
C ARG A 24 4.77 -2.53 -15.12
N LYS A 25 4.44 -1.27 -15.33
CA LYS A 25 5.14 -0.41 -16.29
C LYS A 25 6.57 -0.13 -15.82
N THR A 26 6.73 0.27 -14.57
CA THR A 26 8.04 0.50 -13.93
C THR A 26 8.90 -0.76 -13.93
N PHE A 27 8.32 -1.92 -13.58
CA PHE A 27 9.01 -3.20 -13.66
C PHE A 27 9.44 -3.53 -15.10
N GLY A 28 8.65 -3.11 -16.10
CA GLY A 28 8.99 -3.22 -17.51
C GLY A 28 10.26 -2.47 -17.91
N TYR A 29 10.57 -1.34 -17.27
CA TYR A 29 11.82 -0.61 -17.49
C TYR A 29 13.00 -1.38 -16.91
N ILE A 30 12.89 -1.92 -15.71
CA ILE A 30 13.92 -2.79 -15.11
C ILE A 30 14.23 -3.97 -16.02
N ARG A 31 13.18 -4.63 -16.55
CA ARG A 31 13.33 -5.77 -17.48
C ARG A 31 14.02 -5.41 -18.79
N LYS A 32 13.88 -4.17 -19.26
CA LYS A 32 14.50 -3.68 -20.50
C LYS A 32 15.92 -3.18 -20.30
N ASN A 33 16.36 -2.98 -19.07
CA ASN A 33 17.69 -2.48 -18.78
C ASN A 33 18.75 -3.46 -19.25
N ASN A 34 19.69 -2.97 -20.06
CA ASN A 34 20.72 -3.79 -20.68
C ASN A 34 21.75 -4.29 -19.66
N GLU A 35 22.07 -3.48 -18.65
CA GLU A 35 23.04 -3.84 -17.60
C GLU A 35 22.54 -5.02 -16.76
N ILE A 36 21.28 -5.00 -16.35
CA ILE A 36 20.64 -6.09 -15.63
C ILE A 36 20.60 -7.36 -16.48
N ARG A 37 20.27 -7.19 -17.75
CA ARG A 37 20.24 -8.33 -18.71
C ARG A 37 21.63 -8.93 -18.91
N GLN A 38 22.64 -8.11 -19.02
CA GLN A 38 24.04 -8.56 -19.14
C GLN A 38 24.53 -9.26 -17.87
N ALA A 39 24.16 -8.74 -16.70
CA ALA A 39 24.49 -9.37 -15.42
C ALA A 39 23.87 -10.78 -15.28
N ILE A 40 22.63 -10.96 -15.74
CA ILE A 40 21.93 -12.25 -15.63
C ILE A 40 22.34 -13.24 -16.74
N LEU A 41 22.53 -12.79 -17.97
CA LEU A 41 22.72 -13.63 -19.14
C LEU A 41 24.15 -13.66 -19.67
N GLY A 42 25.04 -12.81 -19.18
CA GLY A 42 26.40 -12.67 -19.70
C GLY A 42 26.40 -12.21 -21.16
N SER A 43 27.17 -12.87 -21.99
CA SER A 43 27.33 -12.51 -23.43
C SER A 43 26.02 -12.67 -24.26
N ASN A 44 24.98 -13.32 -23.74
CA ASN A 44 23.69 -13.52 -24.41
C ASN A 44 22.63 -12.49 -24.01
N ALA A 45 23.02 -11.26 -23.73
CA ALA A 45 22.14 -10.19 -23.27
C ALA A 45 20.94 -9.83 -24.18
N THR A 46 20.92 -10.32 -25.41
CA THR A 46 19.81 -10.15 -26.36
C THR A 46 18.61 -11.07 -26.10
N ALA A 47 18.82 -12.17 -25.36
CA ALA A 47 17.72 -13.09 -25.04
C ALA A 47 16.72 -12.48 -24.04
N PRO A 48 15.43 -12.84 -24.09
CA PRO A 48 14.45 -12.39 -23.12
C PRO A 48 14.73 -13.00 -21.75
N VAL A 49 14.64 -12.17 -20.70
CA VAL A 49 14.77 -12.61 -19.30
C VAL A 49 13.38 -12.70 -18.67
N SER A 50 13.10 -13.79 -17.94
CA SER A 50 11.84 -13.94 -17.22
C SER A 50 11.80 -13.02 -15.99
N ASP A 51 10.57 -12.58 -15.63
CA ASP A 51 10.36 -11.72 -14.47
C ASP A 51 10.92 -12.34 -13.18
N THR A 52 10.78 -13.66 -13.02
CA THR A 52 11.32 -14.40 -11.86
C THR A 52 12.84 -14.26 -11.74
N LYS A 53 13.59 -14.45 -12.84
CA LYS A 53 15.05 -14.30 -12.81
C LYS A 53 15.50 -12.89 -12.46
N ILE A 54 14.73 -11.89 -12.87
CA ILE A 54 15.02 -10.48 -12.52
C ILE A 54 14.76 -10.24 -11.04
N MET A 55 13.66 -10.74 -10.51
CA MET A 55 13.34 -10.66 -9.07
C MET A 55 14.38 -11.38 -8.22
N ASP A 56 14.79 -12.59 -8.62
CA ASP A 56 15.84 -13.36 -7.95
C ASP A 56 17.18 -12.60 -7.97
N TYR A 57 17.54 -12.00 -9.10
CA TYR A 57 18.75 -11.19 -9.22
C TYR A 57 18.74 -9.97 -8.30
N ILE A 58 17.60 -9.25 -8.23
CA ILE A 58 17.45 -8.09 -7.34
C ILE A 58 17.51 -8.54 -5.87
N MET A 59 16.89 -9.66 -5.55
CA MET A 59 16.94 -10.24 -4.20
C MET A 59 18.37 -10.64 -3.82
N ASP A 60 19.13 -11.23 -4.72
CA ASP A 60 20.51 -11.65 -4.44
C ASP A 60 21.47 -10.47 -4.28
N GLU A 61 21.35 -9.46 -5.14
CA GLU A 61 22.24 -8.30 -5.18
C GLU A 61 21.92 -7.24 -4.13
N LEU A 62 20.63 -6.94 -3.94
CA LEU A 62 20.17 -5.82 -3.09
C LEU A 62 19.48 -6.31 -1.82
N LYS A 63 19.16 -7.59 -1.68
CA LYS A 63 18.30 -8.15 -0.61
C LYS A 63 16.93 -7.49 -0.56
N LEU A 64 16.41 -7.13 -1.73
CA LEU A 64 15.17 -6.36 -1.91
C LEU A 64 14.09 -7.25 -2.54
N ASP A 65 13.00 -7.50 -1.80
CA ASP A 65 11.83 -8.22 -2.29
C ASP A 65 10.93 -7.28 -3.08
N VAL A 66 10.85 -7.47 -4.39
CA VAL A 66 10.09 -6.59 -5.30
C VAL A 66 8.72 -7.17 -5.61
N VAL A 67 7.67 -6.42 -5.26
CA VAL A 67 6.28 -6.77 -5.54
C VAL A 67 5.73 -5.87 -6.64
N VAL A 68 5.22 -6.48 -7.72
CA VAL A 68 4.51 -5.74 -8.78
C VAL A 68 3.04 -5.60 -8.40
N TYR A 69 2.62 -4.36 -8.13
CA TYR A 69 1.26 -4.05 -7.70
C TYR A 69 0.55 -3.14 -8.69
N ASN A 70 -0.48 -3.66 -9.34
CA ASN A 70 -1.18 -2.96 -10.42
C ASN A 70 -2.70 -2.85 -10.17
N LYS A 71 -3.13 -2.89 -8.89
CA LYS A 71 -4.54 -2.73 -8.54
C LYS A 71 -4.99 -1.30 -8.72
N LYS A 72 -6.23 -1.17 -9.20
CA LYS A 72 -6.92 0.10 -9.39
C LYS A 72 -8.11 0.16 -8.45
N ALA A 73 -8.51 1.38 -8.09
CA ALA A 73 -9.75 1.67 -7.42
C ALA A 73 -10.53 2.74 -8.18
N LYS A 74 -11.80 2.90 -7.84
CA LYS A 74 -12.65 3.99 -8.33
C LYS A 74 -13.03 4.88 -7.16
N ASP A 75 -12.98 6.18 -7.37
CA ASP A 75 -13.49 7.14 -6.41
C ASP A 75 -15.04 7.20 -6.46
N GLU A 76 -15.65 7.98 -5.60
CA GLU A 76 -17.11 8.17 -5.55
C GLU A 76 -17.69 8.75 -6.86
N LYS A 77 -16.86 9.42 -7.67
CA LYS A 77 -17.23 9.99 -8.97
C LYS A 77 -17.04 9.01 -10.13
N GLY A 78 -16.54 7.78 -9.85
CA GLY A 78 -16.28 6.77 -10.85
C GLY A 78 -14.93 6.91 -11.57
N THR A 79 -14.07 7.86 -11.15
CA THR A 79 -12.74 8.03 -11.72
C THR A 79 -11.81 6.91 -11.26
N GLU A 80 -11.16 6.25 -12.21
CA GLU A 80 -10.19 5.19 -11.89
C GLU A 80 -8.84 5.80 -11.49
N PHE A 81 -8.25 5.29 -10.42
CA PHE A 81 -6.89 5.61 -10.02
C PHE A 81 -6.11 4.35 -9.64
N GLN A 82 -4.80 4.39 -9.80
CA GLN A 82 -3.90 3.32 -9.36
C GLN A 82 -3.39 3.63 -7.96
N TYR A 83 -3.25 2.59 -7.11
CA TYR A 83 -2.64 2.75 -5.79
C TYR A 83 -1.14 3.05 -5.88
N VAL A 84 -0.45 2.44 -6.84
CA VAL A 84 0.96 2.72 -7.14
C VAL A 84 1.00 3.39 -8.50
N ALA A 85 1.46 4.63 -8.55
CA ALA A 85 1.56 5.38 -9.79
C ALA A 85 2.53 4.71 -10.77
N ASP A 86 2.26 4.86 -12.06
CA ASP A 86 3.23 4.49 -13.09
C ASP A 86 4.49 5.34 -12.93
N ASP A 87 5.63 4.77 -13.34
CA ASP A 87 6.94 5.41 -13.27
C ASP A 87 7.46 5.65 -11.83
N THR A 88 6.80 5.07 -10.82
CA THR A 88 7.20 5.16 -9.42
C THR A 88 7.71 3.80 -8.90
N PHE A 89 8.82 3.83 -8.17
CA PHE A 89 9.39 2.69 -7.46
C PHE A 89 9.55 3.07 -5.99
N VAL A 90 8.85 2.36 -5.11
CA VAL A 90 8.82 2.67 -3.67
C VAL A 90 9.56 1.57 -2.92
N ILE A 91 10.50 1.95 -2.06
CA ILE A 91 11.23 1.05 -1.16
C ILE A 91 10.87 1.35 0.28
N PHE A 92 10.78 0.30 1.11
CA PHE A 92 10.41 0.41 2.50
C PHE A 92 10.95 -0.77 3.34
N PRO A 93 11.08 -0.62 4.67
CA PRO A 93 11.58 -1.68 5.53
C PRO A 93 10.59 -2.83 5.65
N GLN A 94 11.09 -4.00 6.03
CA GLN A 94 10.26 -5.11 6.43
C GLN A 94 9.63 -4.81 7.80
N GLY A 95 8.32 -5.04 7.92
CA GLY A 95 7.62 -4.89 9.19
C GLY A 95 6.41 -3.97 9.11
N LYS A 96 6.06 -3.40 10.25
CA LYS A 96 4.87 -2.58 10.42
C LYS A 96 5.18 -1.13 10.06
N LEU A 97 4.57 -0.61 9.02
CA LEU A 97 4.77 0.78 8.58
C LEU A 97 3.98 1.80 9.42
N GLY A 98 2.94 1.34 10.10
CA GLY A 98 2.10 2.20 10.91
C GLY A 98 0.99 1.45 11.65
N THR A 99 0.15 2.20 12.34
CA THR A 99 -0.95 1.67 13.14
C THR A 99 -2.27 2.29 12.70
N GLY A 100 -3.30 1.46 12.65
CA GLY A 100 -4.67 1.94 12.48
C GLY A 100 -5.35 2.09 13.83
N TRP A 101 -5.85 3.28 14.13
CA TRP A 101 -6.56 3.60 15.37
C TRP A 101 -8.06 3.68 15.10
N PHE A 102 -8.84 2.93 15.87
CA PHE A 102 -10.29 3.01 15.85
C PHE A 102 -10.77 3.88 17.00
N GLY A 103 -11.62 4.85 16.70
CA GLY A 103 -12.25 5.72 17.68
C GLY A 103 -13.68 5.28 18.01
N THR A 104 -14.20 5.72 19.16
CA THR A 104 -15.60 5.52 19.52
C THR A 104 -16.50 6.38 18.64
N THR A 105 -17.48 5.76 17.96
CA THR A 105 -18.44 6.51 17.15
C THR A 105 -19.46 7.22 18.04
N PRO A 106 -20.08 8.35 17.57
CA PRO A 106 -21.16 9.03 18.31
C PRO A 106 -22.34 8.09 18.63
N GLU A 107 -22.69 7.19 17.71
CA GLU A 107 -23.73 6.21 17.90
C GLU A 107 -23.41 5.22 19.04
N GLN A 108 -22.14 4.85 19.20
CA GLN A 108 -21.69 4.01 20.29
C GLN A 108 -21.77 4.75 21.64
N SER A 109 -21.47 6.04 21.64
CA SER A 109 -21.60 6.89 22.83
C SER A 109 -23.04 7.05 23.28
N ASP A 110 -23.96 7.25 22.32
CA ASP A 110 -25.40 7.35 22.58
C ASP A 110 -26.00 6.07 23.17
N LEU A 111 -25.54 4.92 22.70
CA LEU A 111 -25.94 3.61 23.27
C LEU A 111 -25.56 3.44 24.71
N MET A 112 -24.35 3.86 25.07
CA MET A 112 -23.88 3.83 26.46
C MET A 112 -24.67 4.78 27.36
N ALA A 113 -25.27 5.82 26.77
CA ALA A 113 -26.14 6.78 27.45
C ALA A 113 -27.61 6.31 27.59
N GLY A 114 -27.98 5.13 27.10
CA GLY A 114 -29.30 4.53 27.29
C GLY A 114 -30.38 5.04 26.35
N SER A 115 -30.06 5.36 25.12
CA SER A 115 -31.04 5.75 24.08
C SER A 115 -31.92 4.57 23.68
N ALA A 116 -33.18 4.86 23.25
CA ALA A 116 -34.17 3.88 22.81
C ALA A 116 -33.90 3.27 21.42
N ALA A 117 -32.74 3.50 20.83
CA ALA A 117 -32.37 2.98 19.53
C ALA A 117 -31.76 1.56 19.62
N ASN A 118 -32.17 0.65 18.73
CA ASN A 118 -31.54 -0.64 18.59
C ASN A 118 -30.20 -0.49 17.85
N VAL A 119 -29.12 -0.48 18.61
CA VAL A 119 -27.76 -0.39 18.07
C VAL A 119 -27.00 -1.65 18.46
N SER A 120 -26.33 -2.27 17.50
CA SER A 120 -25.40 -3.36 17.77
C SER A 120 -23.98 -2.90 17.49
N ILE A 121 -23.08 -3.17 18.42
CA ILE A 121 -21.63 -2.97 18.24
C ILE A 121 -21.12 -4.26 17.60
N THR A 122 -20.67 -4.16 16.35
CA THR A 122 -20.18 -5.34 15.61
C THR A 122 -18.70 -5.57 15.86
N ASP A 123 -17.94 -4.50 16.07
CA ASP A 123 -16.51 -4.54 16.41
C ASP A 123 -16.07 -3.20 17.05
N THR A 124 -14.88 -3.18 17.63
CA THR A 124 -14.32 -1.94 18.20
C THR A 124 -14.24 -0.85 17.12
N GLY A 125 -14.93 0.27 17.35
CA GLY A 125 -14.94 1.41 16.43
C GLY A 125 -15.90 1.31 15.25
N VAL A 126 -16.72 0.25 15.16
CA VAL A 126 -17.75 0.11 14.14
C VAL A 126 -19.12 -0.06 14.79
N ALA A 127 -20.01 0.90 14.59
CA ALA A 127 -21.40 0.87 15.08
C ALA A 127 -22.39 0.67 13.93
N VAL A 128 -23.33 -0.25 14.10
CA VAL A 128 -24.44 -0.48 13.18
C VAL A 128 -25.71 -0.08 13.87
N THR A 129 -26.40 0.94 13.35
CA THR A 129 -27.67 1.44 13.86
C THR A 129 -28.79 1.04 12.92
N THR A 130 -29.80 0.39 13.47
CA THR A 130 -31.02 0.04 12.72
C THR A 130 -32.21 0.80 13.27
N SER A 131 -32.88 1.59 12.43
CA SER A 131 -34.08 2.33 12.77
C SER A 131 -35.25 1.91 11.88
N LYS A 132 -36.45 1.81 12.49
CA LYS A 132 -37.67 1.49 11.78
C LYS A 132 -38.48 2.77 11.61
N LYS A 133 -38.78 3.17 10.36
CA LYS A 133 -39.77 4.20 10.04
C LYS A 133 -41.15 3.56 9.90
N VAL A 134 -42.17 4.23 10.43
CA VAL A 134 -43.55 3.70 10.47
C VAL A 134 -44.34 4.11 9.23
N ASP A 135 -44.02 5.28 8.64
CA ASP A 135 -44.71 5.80 7.45
C ASP A 135 -43.71 6.54 6.51
N PRO A 136 -43.45 6.01 5.33
CA PRO A 136 -43.73 4.64 4.87
C PRO A 136 -42.94 3.60 5.68
N VAL A 137 -43.47 2.40 5.82
CA VAL A 137 -42.79 1.32 6.56
C VAL A 137 -41.46 1.00 5.88
N ASN A 138 -40.38 1.31 6.53
CA ASN A 138 -39.03 1.08 6.04
C ASN A 138 -38.06 0.77 7.20
N VAL A 139 -37.03 -0.01 6.92
CA VAL A 139 -35.93 -0.28 7.84
C VAL A 139 -34.67 0.38 7.27
N GLU A 140 -34.13 1.31 8.02
CA GLU A 140 -32.94 2.05 7.67
C GLU A 140 -31.76 1.52 8.49
N THR A 141 -30.70 1.08 7.80
CA THR A 141 -29.47 0.61 8.46
C THR A 141 -28.35 1.58 8.15
N LYS A 142 -27.73 2.13 9.21
CA LYS A 142 -26.59 3.02 9.12
C LYS A 142 -25.38 2.34 9.73
N VAL A 143 -24.25 2.37 9.03
CA VAL A 143 -22.94 1.91 9.54
C VAL A 143 -22.05 3.12 9.70
N SER A 144 -21.50 3.29 10.90
CA SER A 144 -20.59 4.39 11.24
C SER A 144 -19.26 3.81 11.71
N MET A 145 -18.15 4.41 11.24
CA MET A 145 -16.79 4.02 11.63
C MET A 145 -15.92 5.27 11.76
N ILE A 146 -15.11 5.32 12.81
CA ILE A 146 -14.04 6.30 12.96
C ILE A 146 -12.72 5.56 12.91
N TYR A 147 -11.91 5.85 11.90
CA TYR A 147 -10.62 5.22 11.67
C TYR A 147 -9.57 6.28 11.34
N LEU A 148 -8.45 6.24 12.05
CA LEU A 148 -7.29 7.10 11.82
C LEU A 148 -6.08 6.24 11.49
N PRO A 149 -5.62 6.21 10.23
CA PRO A 149 -4.35 5.58 9.90
C PRO A 149 -3.19 6.47 10.38
N SER A 150 -2.27 5.91 11.13
CA SER A 150 -1.00 6.54 11.52
C SER A 150 0.14 5.88 10.74
N PHE A 151 0.93 6.68 10.04
CA PHE A 151 2.11 6.22 9.31
C PHE A 151 3.36 6.64 10.08
N GLU A 152 3.93 5.69 10.84
CA GLU A 152 4.94 5.98 11.85
C GLU A 152 6.37 5.95 11.30
N THR A 153 6.60 5.22 10.19
CA THR A 153 7.92 5.00 9.60
C THR A 153 8.11 5.72 8.26
N ALA A 154 7.50 6.91 8.11
CA ALA A 154 7.57 7.67 6.87
C ALA A 154 9.01 8.03 6.43
N ASN A 155 9.90 8.24 7.40
CA ASN A 155 11.33 8.53 7.17
C ASN A 155 12.14 7.32 6.67
N GLN A 156 11.58 6.12 6.73
CA GLN A 156 12.22 4.87 6.28
C GLN A 156 11.72 4.44 4.88
N VAL A 157 10.90 5.26 4.25
CA VAL A 157 10.35 4.99 2.91
C VAL A 157 11.04 5.88 1.89
N GLY A 158 11.58 5.26 0.84
CA GLY A 158 12.15 5.95 -0.30
C GLY A 158 11.27 5.82 -1.53
N ILE A 159 11.22 6.87 -2.32
CA ILE A 159 10.49 6.92 -3.59
C ILE A 159 11.46 7.32 -4.69
N ILE A 160 11.52 6.52 -5.74
CA ILE A 160 12.25 6.82 -6.98
C ILE A 160 11.23 7.10 -8.07
N ASP A 161 11.33 8.27 -8.68
CA ASP A 161 10.59 8.61 -9.90
C ASP A 161 11.46 8.29 -11.12
N VAL A 162 10.95 7.43 -12.00
CA VAL A 162 11.68 6.92 -13.17
C VAL A 162 11.41 7.76 -14.42
N THR A 163 10.57 8.79 -14.36
CA THR A 163 10.20 9.64 -15.50
C THR A 163 11.28 10.63 -15.93
N GLY A 164 12.33 10.79 -15.15
CA GLY A 164 13.41 11.74 -15.39
C GLY A 164 14.70 11.18 -16.01
N ALA A 165 14.68 9.92 -16.45
CA ALA A 165 15.85 9.25 -17.04
C ALA A 165 15.77 9.17 -18.57
#